data_1b00f9632983db137bb91ae4442c529c
#
_entry.id   1b00f9632983db137bb91ae4442c529c
#
_cell.length_a   1.000
_cell.length_b   1.000
_cell.length_c   1.000
_cell.angle_alpha   90.00
_cell.angle_beta   90.00
_cell.angle_gamma   90.00
#
_symmetry.space_group_name_H-M   'P 1'
#
loop_
_entity.id
_entity.type
_entity.pdbx_description
1 polymer ?
#
loop_
_entity_poly.entity_id
_entity_poly.type
_entity_poly.pdbx_seq_one_letter_code
_entity_poly.pdbx_strand_id
1 'polypeptide(L)'
;MKNSKKTRVIATCVAGTLHLNKKTPCQDYFAYKKGKNLVAVVSDGAGSAKHGRIGAKTVCETLCDMLKNTSFQNAEQQLKTAIISARNKLILHRKNTSKSEDEIYNFAATLIGVIYHKNKGIFFHIGDGAGIAINKDYNNFVISRPENGNFSCETFFYTQPEWKNNLRLTRFDNASTIFLMSDGLTGFSFSPDFLQIEHKFIEPIDKFLKNTTNKTKAIKALTNTLSTPKAQRINSDDKTMVWIKVN
;
A
#
# COMPACT_ATOMS: atom_id res chain seq x y z
N MET A 1 -18.27 29.38 10.03
CA MET A 1 -18.32 28.11 9.25
C MET A 1 -16.96 27.46 9.32
N LYS A 2 -16.78 26.33 10.01
CA LYS A 2 -15.51 25.59 10.05
C LYS A 2 -15.32 24.94 8.67
N ASN A 3 -14.39 25.45 7.88
CA ASN A 3 -13.91 24.77 6.67
C ASN A 3 -13.43 23.35 7.07
N SER A 4 -14.25 22.35 6.85
CA SER A 4 -13.82 20.96 7.03
C SER A 4 -12.71 20.73 6.00
N LYS A 5 -11.47 20.69 6.46
CA LYS A 5 -10.31 20.39 5.59
C LYS A 5 -10.56 19.02 4.97
N LYS A 6 -10.87 19.01 3.69
CA LYS A 6 -11.26 17.81 2.95
C LYS A 6 -10.07 16.89 2.79
N THR A 7 -10.14 15.66 3.33
CA THR A 7 -9.15 14.61 3.09
C THR A 7 -8.88 14.46 1.59
N ARG A 8 -7.61 14.43 1.20
CA ARG A 8 -7.18 14.36 -0.19
C ARG A 8 -6.24 13.18 -0.39
N VAL A 9 -6.42 12.45 -1.48
CA VAL A 9 -5.61 11.29 -1.86
C VAL A 9 -4.97 11.54 -3.22
N ILE A 10 -3.66 11.33 -3.31
CA ILE A 10 -2.86 11.28 -4.54
C ILE A 10 -2.16 9.94 -4.55
N ALA A 11 -2.24 9.21 -5.64
CA ALA A 11 -1.63 7.90 -5.76
C ALA A 11 -1.11 7.67 -7.18
N THR A 12 -0.05 6.90 -7.28
CA THR A 12 0.52 6.45 -8.55
C THR A 12 1.22 5.11 -8.38
N CYS A 13 1.32 4.38 -9.48
CA CYS A 13 2.08 3.15 -9.62
C CYS A 13 2.94 3.28 -10.88
N VAL A 14 4.21 2.92 -10.80
CA VAL A 14 5.21 3.02 -11.86
C VAL A 14 5.90 1.67 -12.00
N ALA A 15 5.93 1.16 -13.23
CA ALA A 15 6.67 -0.08 -13.51
C ALA A 15 8.17 0.11 -13.32
N GLY A 16 8.78 -0.85 -12.66
CA GLY A 16 10.23 -0.93 -12.49
C GLY A 16 10.95 -1.39 -13.75
N THR A 17 12.26 -1.20 -13.80
CA THR A 17 13.08 -1.58 -14.96
C THR A 17 13.06 -3.09 -15.24
N LEU A 18 12.87 -3.91 -14.21
CA LEU A 18 12.71 -5.36 -14.38
C LEU A 18 11.49 -5.70 -15.26
N HIS A 19 10.34 -5.07 -15.00
CA HIS A 19 9.13 -5.26 -15.77
C HIS A 19 9.18 -4.56 -17.13
N LEU A 20 9.74 -3.34 -17.19
CA LEU A 20 9.92 -2.61 -18.47
C LEU A 20 10.79 -3.39 -19.45
N ASN A 21 11.91 -3.97 -19.02
CA ASN A 21 12.82 -4.74 -19.86
C ASN A 21 12.17 -6.05 -20.36
N LYS A 22 11.34 -6.69 -19.54
CA LYS A 22 10.58 -7.89 -19.91
C LYS A 22 9.30 -7.59 -20.67
N LYS A 23 8.96 -6.31 -20.88
CA LYS A 23 7.68 -5.85 -21.47
C LYS A 23 6.45 -6.43 -20.74
N THR A 24 6.58 -6.63 -19.43
CA THR A 24 5.49 -7.09 -18.56
C THR A 24 4.86 -5.89 -17.82
N PRO A 25 3.55 -5.92 -17.53
CA PRO A 25 2.92 -4.84 -16.78
C PRO A 25 3.40 -4.80 -15.33
N CYS A 26 3.37 -3.63 -14.72
CA CYS A 26 3.56 -3.44 -13.29
C CYS A 26 2.67 -4.41 -12.50
N GLN A 27 3.22 -5.10 -11.52
CA GLN A 27 2.49 -6.06 -10.69
C GLN A 27 1.90 -5.43 -9.42
N ASP A 28 2.37 -4.26 -9.05
CA ASP A 28 1.78 -3.47 -7.97
C ASP A 28 0.35 -3.03 -8.30
N TYR A 29 -0.46 -2.89 -7.26
CA TYR A 29 -1.77 -2.29 -7.35
C TYR A 29 -2.09 -1.45 -6.11
N PHE A 30 -2.91 -0.43 -6.29
CA PHE A 30 -3.46 0.33 -5.18
C PHE A 30 -4.95 0.60 -5.38
N ALA A 31 -5.67 0.73 -4.28
CA ALA A 31 -7.03 1.24 -4.28
C ALA A 31 -7.26 2.13 -3.06
N TYR A 32 -8.21 3.05 -3.17
CA TYR A 32 -8.71 3.79 -2.02
C TYR A 32 -10.19 4.12 -2.19
N LYS A 33 -10.92 4.10 -1.09
CA LYS A 33 -12.34 4.49 -1.05
C LYS A 33 -12.63 5.29 0.21
N LYS A 34 -13.58 6.21 0.08
CA LYS A 34 -14.05 7.03 1.18
C LYS A 34 -15.53 6.76 1.44
N GLY A 35 -15.85 6.43 2.66
CA GLY A 35 -17.20 6.28 3.21
C GLY A 35 -17.23 6.88 4.61
N LYS A 36 -17.68 6.13 5.60
CA LYS A 36 -17.50 6.46 7.03
C LYS A 36 -16.02 6.55 7.39
N ASN A 37 -15.22 5.63 6.83
CA ASN A 37 -13.77 5.64 6.91
C ASN A 37 -13.16 6.01 5.55
N LEU A 38 -11.95 6.56 5.57
CA LEU A 38 -11.06 6.48 4.44
C LEU A 38 -10.29 5.15 4.55
N VAL A 39 -10.33 4.36 3.51
CA VAL A 39 -9.54 3.13 3.37
C VAL A 39 -8.65 3.28 2.15
N ALA A 40 -7.38 3.00 2.31
CA ALA A 40 -6.42 2.93 1.21
C ALA A 40 -5.56 1.67 1.38
N VAL A 41 -5.22 1.03 0.28
CA VAL A 41 -4.48 -0.22 0.23
C VAL A 41 -3.49 -0.18 -0.92
N VAL A 42 -2.28 -0.67 -0.67
CA VAL A 42 -1.24 -0.97 -1.64
C VAL A 42 -0.90 -2.44 -1.52
N SER A 43 -0.65 -3.08 -2.62
CA SER A 43 -0.24 -4.48 -2.68
C SER A 43 0.72 -4.66 -3.84
N ASP A 44 1.81 -5.35 -3.59
CA ASP A 44 2.78 -5.78 -4.57
C ASP A 44 2.51 -7.25 -4.92
N GLY A 45 2.35 -7.53 -6.20
CA GLY A 45 2.20 -8.88 -6.72
C GLY A 45 3.55 -9.53 -6.92
N ALA A 46 3.82 -10.63 -6.21
CA ALA A 46 5.11 -11.30 -6.26
C ALA A 46 5.58 -11.58 -7.70
N GLY A 47 6.80 -11.18 -8.01
CA GLY A 47 7.40 -11.37 -9.35
C GLY A 47 7.55 -12.84 -9.77
N SER A 48 7.53 -13.77 -8.82
CA SER A 48 7.50 -15.22 -9.03
C SER A 48 6.08 -15.78 -9.25
N ALA A 49 5.04 -15.00 -8.94
CA ALA A 49 3.66 -15.44 -9.07
C ALA A 49 3.15 -15.19 -10.50
N LYS A 50 2.54 -16.21 -11.10
CA LYS A 50 1.98 -16.13 -12.47
C LYS A 50 0.91 -15.04 -12.62
N HIS A 51 0.16 -14.77 -11.56
CA HIS A 51 -0.97 -13.85 -11.52
C HIS A 51 -0.87 -12.85 -10.34
N GLY A 52 0.35 -12.46 -9.95
CA GLY A 52 0.59 -11.56 -8.80
C GLY A 52 -0.24 -10.29 -8.87
N ARG A 53 -0.30 -9.63 -10.05
CA ARG A 53 -1.15 -8.44 -10.25
C ARG A 53 -2.63 -8.69 -9.98
N ILE A 54 -3.16 -9.86 -10.32
CA ILE A 54 -4.57 -10.20 -10.03
C ILE A 54 -4.76 -10.33 -8.52
N GLY A 55 -3.81 -10.95 -7.83
CA GLY A 55 -3.78 -11.02 -6.36
C GLY A 55 -3.79 -9.63 -5.74
N ALA A 56 -2.83 -8.79 -6.15
CA ALA A 56 -2.70 -7.41 -5.67
C ALA A 56 -3.99 -6.59 -5.90
N LYS A 57 -4.55 -6.65 -7.09
CA LYS A 57 -5.81 -5.97 -7.43
C LYS A 57 -6.97 -6.47 -6.57
N THR A 58 -7.12 -7.78 -6.44
CA THR A 58 -8.25 -8.39 -5.73
C THR A 58 -8.28 -7.98 -4.26
N VAL A 59 -7.14 -7.99 -3.57
CA VAL A 59 -7.09 -7.58 -2.17
C VAL A 59 -7.36 -6.09 -2.00
N CYS A 60 -6.73 -5.23 -2.82
CA CYS A 60 -6.92 -3.79 -2.73
C CYS A 60 -8.38 -3.38 -2.91
N GLU A 61 -9.04 -3.87 -3.96
CA GLU A 61 -10.44 -3.53 -4.24
C GLU A 61 -11.39 -4.10 -3.19
N THR A 62 -11.19 -5.36 -2.78
CA THR A 62 -12.08 -6.02 -1.81
C THR A 62 -12.02 -5.35 -0.45
N LEU A 63 -10.82 -5.06 0.06
CA LEU A 63 -10.68 -4.43 1.36
C LEU A 63 -11.24 -3.00 1.36
N CYS A 64 -10.95 -2.22 0.32
CA CYS A 64 -11.52 -0.89 0.21
C CYS A 64 -13.05 -0.89 0.19
N ASP A 65 -13.66 -1.85 -0.51
CA ASP A 65 -15.11 -1.95 -0.58
C ASP A 65 -15.76 -2.35 0.74
N MET A 66 -15.20 -3.35 1.40
CA MET A 66 -15.77 -3.89 2.62
C MET A 66 -15.55 -2.97 3.84
N LEU A 67 -14.40 -2.28 3.92
CA LEU A 67 -14.01 -1.55 5.13
C LEU A 67 -14.45 -0.09 5.15
N LYS A 68 -14.76 0.53 4.01
CA LYS A 68 -15.11 1.97 3.93
C LYS A 68 -16.28 2.39 4.82
N ASN A 69 -17.23 1.50 5.09
CA ASN A 69 -18.44 1.80 5.86
C ASN A 69 -18.55 1.04 7.18
N THR A 70 -17.54 0.25 7.56
CA THR A 70 -17.53 -0.47 8.83
C THR A 70 -17.41 0.48 10.02
N SER A 71 -17.83 0.02 11.20
CA SER A 71 -17.49 0.71 12.45
C SER A 71 -15.98 0.62 12.67
N PHE A 72 -15.35 1.76 13.02
CA PHE A 72 -13.92 1.77 13.32
C PHE A 72 -13.55 0.87 14.50
N GLN A 73 -14.47 0.69 15.46
CA GLN A 73 -14.29 -0.20 16.61
C GLN A 73 -14.19 -1.67 16.20
N ASN A 74 -14.91 -2.07 15.15
CA ASN A 74 -14.93 -3.44 14.63
C ASN A 74 -13.96 -3.64 13.45
N ALA A 75 -13.10 -2.66 13.18
CA ALA A 75 -12.24 -2.63 11.99
C ALA A 75 -11.34 -3.88 11.89
N GLU A 76 -10.77 -4.34 13.00
CA GLU A 76 -9.88 -5.52 13.02
C GLU A 76 -10.60 -6.81 12.64
N GLN A 77 -11.78 -7.04 13.20
CA GLN A 77 -12.58 -8.23 12.89
C GLN A 77 -13.02 -8.20 11.42
N GLN A 78 -13.51 -7.04 10.95
CA GLN A 78 -13.96 -6.85 9.58
C GLN A 78 -12.80 -6.96 8.58
N LEU A 79 -11.59 -6.53 8.97
CA LEU A 79 -10.39 -6.70 8.15
C LEU A 79 -10.09 -8.18 7.89
N LYS A 80 -10.10 -9.03 8.92
CA LYS A 80 -9.88 -10.47 8.75
C LYS A 80 -10.93 -11.08 7.82
N THR A 81 -12.20 -10.69 7.98
CA THR A 81 -13.30 -11.11 7.08
C THR A 81 -13.06 -10.63 5.64
N ALA A 82 -12.58 -9.40 5.44
CA ALA A 82 -12.29 -8.85 4.13
C ALA A 82 -11.12 -9.58 3.43
N ILE A 83 -10.06 -9.93 4.18
CA ILE A 83 -8.95 -10.73 3.64
C ILE A 83 -9.45 -12.13 3.22
N ILE A 84 -10.24 -12.79 4.05
CA ILE A 84 -10.86 -14.08 3.70
C ILE A 84 -11.70 -13.94 2.43
N SER A 85 -12.48 -12.87 2.31
CA SER A 85 -13.29 -12.61 1.11
C SER A 85 -12.42 -12.43 -0.14
N ALA A 86 -11.29 -11.69 -0.03
CA ALA A 86 -10.35 -11.55 -1.14
C ALA A 86 -9.75 -12.90 -1.55
N ARG A 87 -9.33 -13.73 -0.60
CA ARG A 87 -8.83 -15.09 -0.85
C ARG A 87 -9.87 -15.97 -1.53
N ASN A 88 -11.11 -15.93 -1.07
CA ASN A 88 -12.21 -16.70 -1.67
C ASN A 88 -12.50 -16.28 -3.12
N LYS A 89 -12.39 -14.98 -3.43
CA LYS A 89 -12.50 -14.46 -4.81
C LYS A 89 -11.41 -15.04 -5.72
N LEU A 90 -10.19 -15.19 -5.23
CA LEU A 90 -9.10 -15.80 -6.01
C LEU A 90 -9.35 -17.29 -6.26
N ILE A 91 -9.86 -18.02 -5.26
CA ILE A 91 -10.23 -19.43 -5.39
C ILE A 91 -11.36 -19.60 -6.42
N LEU A 92 -12.35 -18.71 -6.43
CA LEU A 92 -13.45 -18.72 -7.41
C LEU A 92 -12.94 -18.34 -8.82
N HIS A 93 -12.06 -17.36 -8.93
CA HIS A 93 -11.43 -16.98 -10.19
C HIS A 93 -10.71 -18.17 -10.82
N ARG A 94 -9.99 -18.95 -10.02
CA ARG A 94 -9.33 -20.20 -10.41
C ARG A 94 -10.31 -21.22 -11.00
N LYS A 95 -11.47 -21.43 -10.36
CA LYS A 95 -12.48 -22.40 -10.82
C LYS A 95 -13.11 -22.04 -12.16
N ASN A 96 -13.17 -20.77 -12.49
CA ASN A 96 -13.76 -20.26 -13.74
C ASN A 96 -12.76 -20.26 -14.91
N THR A 97 -11.46 -20.34 -14.64
CA THR A 97 -10.43 -20.54 -15.65
C THR A 97 -10.22 -22.02 -15.82
N SER A 98 -10.75 -22.61 -16.89
CA SER A 98 -10.79 -24.06 -17.19
C SER A 98 -9.45 -24.77 -17.38
N LYS A 99 -8.36 -24.23 -16.88
CA LYS A 99 -7.02 -24.82 -16.90
C LYS A 99 -6.53 -25.02 -15.48
N SER A 100 -6.71 -26.26 -15.03
CA SER A 100 -6.00 -26.97 -13.96
C SER A 100 -4.93 -26.18 -13.16
N GLU A 101 -4.97 -26.32 -11.84
CA GLU A 101 -3.84 -26.22 -10.93
C GLU A 101 -3.21 -24.87 -10.59
N ASP A 102 -3.78 -23.72 -10.97
CA ASP A 102 -3.34 -22.46 -10.40
C ASP A 102 -3.78 -22.38 -8.93
N GLU A 103 -2.91 -22.83 -8.05
CA GLU A 103 -3.11 -22.72 -6.61
C GLU A 103 -3.11 -21.24 -6.19
N ILE A 104 -3.70 -20.92 -5.05
CA ILE A 104 -3.81 -19.53 -4.57
C ILE A 104 -2.43 -18.84 -4.47
N TYR A 105 -1.33 -19.58 -4.32
CA TYR A 105 0.03 -19.03 -4.32
C TYR A 105 0.44 -18.40 -5.66
N ASN A 106 -0.17 -18.81 -6.78
CA ASN A 106 0.05 -18.15 -8.08
C ASN A 106 -0.47 -16.71 -8.13
N PHE A 107 -1.23 -16.31 -7.13
CA PHE A 107 -1.72 -14.95 -6.91
C PHE A 107 -0.99 -14.25 -5.75
N ALA A 108 0.21 -14.75 -5.39
CA ALA A 108 0.93 -14.22 -4.24
C ALA A 108 1.10 -12.70 -4.34
N ALA A 109 0.74 -12.02 -3.26
CA ALA A 109 0.83 -10.57 -3.17
C ALA A 109 0.89 -10.11 -1.71
N THR A 110 1.59 -9.02 -1.47
CA THR A 110 1.70 -8.36 -0.17
C THR A 110 0.44 -7.58 0.17
N LEU A 111 0.41 -6.98 1.33
CA LEU A 111 -0.71 -6.16 1.78
C LEU A 111 -0.24 -5.09 2.75
N ILE A 112 -0.30 -3.84 2.37
CA ILE A 112 -0.21 -2.70 3.29
C ILE A 112 -1.40 -1.78 3.07
N GLY A 113 -2.10 -1.42 4.15
CA GLY A 113 -3.23 -0.51 4.03
C GLY A 113 -3.48 0.28 5.30
N VAL A 114 -4.42 1.20 5.20
CA VAL A 114 -4.86 2.04 6.32
C VAL A 114 -6.37 2.16 6.35
N ILE A 115 -6.93 2.08 7.56
CA ILE A 115 -8.29 2.53 7.88
C ILE A 115 -8.13 3.80 8.71
N TYR A 116 -8.65 4.91 8.21
CA TYR A 116 -8.57 6.20 8.90
C TYR A 116 -9.95 6.78 9.18
N HIS A 117 -10.19 7.16 10.43
CA HIS A 117 -11.44 7.74 10.91
C HIS A 117 -11.18 8.81 12.00
N LYS A 118 -11.65 10.05 11.77
CA LYS A 118 -11.64 11.13 12.79
C LYS A 118 -10.33 11.21 13.62
N ASN A 119 -9.22 11.49 12.97
CA ASN A 119 -7.87 11.62 13.57
C ASN A 119 -7.25 10.32 14.12
N LYS A 120 -7.89 9.18 13.97
CA LYS A 120 -7.34 7.87 14.34
C LYS A 120 -7.13 7.01 13.12
N GLY A 121 -6.07 6.25 13.09
CA GLY A 121 -5.76 5.33 12.01
C GLY A 121 -5.26 3.98 12.52
N ILE A 122 -5.43 2.98 11.68
CA ILE A 122 -4.88 1.64 11.88
C ILE A 122 -4.24 1.24 10.56
N PHE A 123 -2.93 1.06 10.55
CA PHE A 123 -2.26 0.31 9.49
C PHE A 123 -2.52 -1.18 9.69
N PHE A 124 -2.73 -1.89 8.60
CA PHE A 124 -2.77 -3.35 8.54
C PHE A 124 -1.78 -3.81 7.48
N HIS A 125 -0.96 -4.81 7.80
CA HIS A 125 0.23 -5.09 7.02
C HIS A 125 0.59 -6.58 7.01
N ILE A 126 0.92 -7.10 5.82
CA ILE A 126 1.54 -8.39 5.56
C ILE A 126 2.55 -8.17 4.44
N GLY A 127 3.85 -8.42 4.71
CA GLY A 127 4.93 -8.30 3.73
C GLY A 127 5.87 -7.12 3.98
N ASP A 128 6.54 -6.67 2.93
CA ASP A 128 7.72 -5.80 2.92
C ASP A 128 7.49 -4.38 2.41
N GLY A 129 6.25 -4.03 2.07
CA GLY A 129 5.87 -2.64 1.88
C GLY A 129 5.99 -1.80 3.15
N ALA A 130 5.51 -0.57 3.17
CA ALA A 130 5.53 0.26 4.37
C ALA A 130 4.38 1.26 4.44
N GLY A 131 4.05 1.65 5.67
CA GLY A 131 3.14 2.75 5.97
C GLY A 131 3.77 3.77 6.91
N ILE A 132 3.54 5.06 6.65
CA ILE A 132 4.01 6.15 7.51
C ILE A 132 2.83 7.07 7.82
N ALA A 133 2.62 7.38 9.09
CA ALA A 133 1.73 8.45 9.55
C ALA A 133 2.58 9.54 10.20
N ILE A 134 2.50 10.78 9.68
CA ILE A 134 3.38 11.89 10.06
C ILE A 134 2.55 13.06 10.56
N ASN A 135 3.00 13.73 11.64
CA ASN A 135 2.44 14.99 12.09
C ASN A 135 2.87 16.18 11.20
N LYS A 136 2.43 17.39 11.53
CA LYS A 136 2.69 18.57 10.71
C LYS A 136 4.18 18.95 10.66
N ASP A 137 4.89 18.70 11.73
CA ASP A 137 6.25 19.19 11.95
C ASP A 137 7.31 18.14 11.63
N TYR A 138 6.88 16.97 11.15
CA TYR A 138 7.70 15.78 10.83
C TYR A 138 8.49 15.21 12.01
N ASN A 139 8.33 15.75 13.21
CA ASN A 139 9.06 15.32 14.42
C ASN A 139 8.45 14.06 15.06
N ASN A 140 7.15 13.84 14.81
CA ASN A 140 6.45 12.65 15.32
C ASN A 140 5.86 11.88 14.15
N PHE A 141 6.19 10.62 14.08
CA PHE A 141 5.70 9.69 13.06
C PHE A 141 5.52 8.29 13.63
N VAL A 142 4.64 7.55 12.99
CA VAL A 142 4.41 6.12 13.26
C VAL A 142 4.67 5.37 11.96
N ILE A 143 5.49 4.34 12.02
CA ILE A 143 5.84 3.48 10.87
C ILE A 143 5.21 2.11 11.06
N SER A 144 4.49 1.63 10.03
CA SER A 144 4.23 0.21 9.84
C SER A 144 5.37 -0.35 9.00
N ARG A 145 6.32 -1.03 9.66
CA ARG A 145 7.60 -1.45 9.09
C ARG A 145 7.45 -2.65 8.17
N PRO A 146 8.32 -2.79 7.16
CA PRO A 146 8.49 -4.03 6.43
C PRO A 146 8.75 -5.22 7.36
N GLU A 147 8.32 -6.39 6.95
CA GLU A 147 8.69 -7.65 7.58
C GLU A 147 8.91 -8.70 6.51
N ASN A 148 10.10 -9.25 6.52
CA ASN A 148 10.50 -10.35 5.67
C ASN A 148 10.49 -11.65 6.48
N GLY A 149 10.50 -12.80 5.79
CA GLY A 149 10.68 -14.10 6.42
C GLY A 149 12.07 -14.27 7.04
N ASN A 150 12.41 -15.50 7.39
CA ASN A 150 13.71 -15.82 8.02
C ASN A 150 14.92 -15.52 7.12
N PHE A 151 14.68 -15.41 5.81
CA PHE A 151 15.70 -15.02 4.83
C PHE A 151 15.26 -13.69 4.17
N SER A 152 16.23 -12.83 3.86
CA SER A 152 15.98 -11.51 3.25
C SER A 152 15.27 -11.56 1.89
N CYS A 153 15.20 -12.72 1.26
CA CYS A 153 14.47 -12.96 0.00
C CYS A 153 13.06 -13.54 0.20
N GLU A 154 12.66 -13.81 1.44
CA GLU A 154 11.33 -14.33 1.75
C GLU A 154 10.40 -13.18 2.15
N THR A 155 9.30 -13.03 1.41
CA THR A 155 8.25 -12.06 1.71
C THR A 155 6.98 -12.79 2.15
N PHE A 156 6.27 -12.23 3.12
CA PHE A 156 4.97 -12.74 3.54
C PHE A 156 3.86 -12.24 2.62
N PHE A 157 2.94 -13.16 2.26
CA PHE A 157 1.83 -12.86 1.39
C PHE A 157 0.48 -13.14 2.07
N TYR A 158 -0.53 -12.31 1.79
CA TYR A 158 -1.88 -12.54 2.31
C TYR A 158 -2.53 -13.82 1.72
N THR A 159 -1.97 -14.38 0.67
CA THR A 159 -2.41 -15.64 0.03
C THR A 159 -1.87 -16.89 0.71
N GLN A 160 -0.84 -16.78 1.54
CA GLN A 160 -0.30 -17.92 2.31
C GLN A 160 -1.30 -18.45 3.33
N PRO A 161 -1.24 -19.75 3.69
CA PRO A 161 -2.11 -20.34 4.74
C PRO A 161 -1.97 -19.62 6.07
N GLU A 162 -0.74 -19.24 6.46
CA GLU A 162 -0.37 -18.63 7.74
C GLU A 162 -0.57 -17.11 7.78
N TRP A 163 -1.20 -16.51 6.81
CA TRP A 163 -1.36 -15.05 6.69
C TRP A 163 -1.87 -14.37 7.98
N LYS A 164 -2.66 -15.10 8.79
CA LYS A 164 -3.20 -14.56 10.05
C LYS A 164 -2.11 -14.27 11.07
N ASN A 165 -1.06 -15.10 11.08
CA ASN A 165 0.09 -14.95 11.98
C ASN A 165 0.97 -13.77 11.55
N ASN A 166 1.00 -13.47 10.25
CA ASN A 166 1.79 -12.42 9.66
C ASN A 166 1.03 -11.08 9.56
N LEU A 167 -0.26 -11.04 9.94
CA LEU A 167 -1.05 -9.82 9.92
C LEU A 167 -0.71 -8.95 11.13
N ARG A 168 -0.06 -7.82 10.88
CA ARG A 168 0.29 -6.81 11.86
C ARG A 168 -0.65 -5.62 11.82
N LEU A 169 -0.90 -5.04 12.98
CA LEU A 169 -1.74 -3.85 13.14
C LEU A 169 -0.95 -2.79 13.90
N THR A 170 -0.81 -1.61 13.29
CA THR A 170 -0.14 -0.47 13.92
C THR A 170 -1.12 0.69 14.03
N ARG A 171 -1.43 1.09 15.26
CA ARG A 171 -2.36 2.19 15.54
C ARG A 171 -1.62 3.51 15.61
N PHE A 172 -2.28 4.56 15.17
CA PHE A 172 -1.77 5.93 15.27
C PHE A 172 -2.91 6.92 15.41
N ASP A 173 -2.59 8.13 15.84
CA ASP A 173 -3.51 9.27 15.89
C ASP A 173 -2.80 10.56 15.46
N ASN A 174 -3.60 11.64 15.32
CA ASN A 174 -3.13 13.01 15.06
C ASN A 174 -2.16 13.17 13.88
N ALA A 175 -2.22 12.26 12.89
CA ALA A 175 -1.47 12.43 11.67
C ALA A 175 -1.95 13.64 10.85
N SER A 176 -1.06 14.30 10.14
CA SER A 176 -1.36 15.30 9.10
C SER A 176 -1.28 14.72 7.70
N THR A 177 -0.43 13.72 7.54
CA THR A 177 -0.20 13.01 6.27
C THR A 177 0.04 11.53 6.53
N ILE A 178 -0.46 10.70 5.62
CA ILE A 178 -0.23 9.25 5.63
C ILE A 178 0.35 8.87 4.27
N PHE A 179 1.37 8.01 4.28
CA PHE A 179 1.92 7.37 3.10
C PHE A 179 1.73 5.86 3.21
N LEU A 180 1.40 5.23 2.09
CA LEU A 180 1.52 3.78 1.89
C LEU A 180 2.40 3.57 0.66
N MET A 181 3.27 2.56 0.68
CA MET A 181 4.19 2.28 -0.40
C MET A 181 4.51 0.80 -0.52
N SER A 182 4.81 0.35 -1.74
CA SER A 182 5.44 -0.94 -1.99
C SER A 182 6.93 -0.90 -1.65
N ASP A 183 7.57 -2.05 -1.61
CA ASP A 183 8.99 -2.23 -1.26
C ASP A 183 9.94 -1.48 -2.21
N GLY A 184 9.56 -1.30 -3.48
CA GLY A 184 10.33 -0.50 -4.45
C GLY A 184 10.62 0.94 -4.00
N LEU A 185 9.97 1.42 -2.93
CA LEU A 185 10.17 2.75 -2.34
C LEU A 185 10.74 2.74 -0.93
N THR A 186 10.83 1.60 -0.25
CA THR A 186 11.27 1.55 1.14
C THR A 186 12.70 2.05 1.32
N GLY A 187 13.63 1.66 0.42
CA GLY A 187 15.01 2.13 0.44
C GLY A 187 15.21 3.62 0.19
N PHE A 188 14.19 4.35 -0.31
CA PHE A 188 14.22 5.82 -0.43
C PHE A 188 13.61 6.53 0.78
N SER A 189 12.73 5.83 1.49
CA SER A 189 11.81 6.43 2.45
C SER A 189 12.26 6.26 3.89
N PHE A 190 13.20 5.35 4.14
CA PHE A 190 13.63 4.99 5.49
C PHE A 190 15.14 4.82 5.62
N SER A 191 15.63 4.98 6.86
CA SER A 191 16.93 4.45 7.26
C SER A 191 16.99 2.92 7.11
N PRO A 192 18.19 2.31 7.00
CA PRO A 192 18.31 0.86 6.80
C PRO A 192 17.66 -0.01 7.88
N ASP A 193 17.54 0.51 9.10
CA ASP A 193 16.90 -0.16 10.25
C ASP A 193 15.38 0.09 10.32
N PHE A 194 14.83 0.88 9.41
CA PHE A 194 13.43 1.35 9.41
C PHE A 194 12.99 2.06 10.70
N LEU A 195 13.92 2.66 11.42
CA LEU A 195 13.61 3.43 12.63
C LEU A 195 13.34 4.90 12.34
N GLN A 196 13.89 5.42 11.25
CA GLN A 196 13.77 6.82 10.85
C GLN A 196 13.24 6.94 9.43
N ILE A 197 12.53 8.03 9.18
CA ILE A 197 12.11 8.41 7.83
C ILE A 197 13.24 9.19 7.14
N GLU A 198 13.39 8.99 5.84
CA GLU A 198 14.30 9.81 5.02
C GLU A 198 13.64 11.15 4.69
N HIS A 199 13.89 12.16 5.52
CA HIS A 199 13.32 13.51 5.39
C HIS A 199 13.59 14.12 4.01
N LYS A 200 14.77 13.89 3.43
CA LYS A 200 15.16 14.39 2.10
C LYS A 200 14.29 13.85 0.96
N PHE A 201 13.64 12.71 1.16
CA PHE A 201 12.72 12.13 0.19
C PHE A 201 11.25 12.45 0.53
N ILE A 202 10.84 12.22 1.77
CA ILE A 202 9.45 12.31 2.20
C ILE A 202 8.94 13.76 2.25
N GLU A 203 9.72 14.68 2.84
CA GLU A 203 9.24 16.06 3.02
C GLU A 203 9.01 16.84 1.72
N PRO A 204 9.93 16.81 0.72
CA PRO A 204 9.68 17.52 -0.54
C PRO A 204 8.42 17.03 -1.26
N ILE A 205 8.17 15.72 -1.24
CA ILE A 205 6.96 15.13 -1.83
C ILE A 205 5.73 15.63 -1.08
N ASP A 206 5.72 15.56 0.24
CA ASP A 206 4.59 16.00 1.07
C ASP A 206 4.30 17.49 0.90
N LYS A 207 5.33 18.34 1.00
CA LYS A 207 5.21 19.79 0.81
C LYS A 207 4.66 20.15 -0.57
N PHE A 208 5.19 19.52 -1.63
CA PHE A 208 4.71 19.74 -2.99
C PHE A 208 3.25 19.32 -3.16
N LEU A 209 2.88 18.12 -2.69
CA LEU A 209 1.53 17.59 -2.82
C LEU A 209 0.53 18.37 -1.96
N LYS A 210 0.91 18.86 -0.78
CA LYS A 210 0.07 19.75 0.04
C LYS A 210 -0.26 21.05 -0.67
N ASN A 211 0.70 21.63 -1.39
CA ASN A 211 0.58 22.93 -2.05
C ASN A 211 -0.04 22.86 -3.46
N THR A 212 -0.06 21.69 -4.09
CA THR A 212 -0.59 21.52 -5.44
C THR A 212 -2.08 21.21 -5.39
N THR A 213 -2.95 22.13 -5.77
CA THR A 213 -4.41 21.93 -5.76
C THR A 213 -4.91 21.04 -6.90
N ASN A 214 -4.31 21.14 -8.07
CA ASN A 214 -4.68 20.36 -9.26
C ASN A 214 -4.25 18.90 -9.10
N LYS A 215 -5.24 17.99 -9.05
CA LYS A 215 -5.03 16.56 -8.83
C LYS A 215 -4.19 15.91 -9.96
N THR A 216 -4.49 16.22 -11.20
CA THR A 216 -3.78 15.67 -12.37
C THR A 216 -2.31 16.09 -12.37
N LYS A 217 -2.04 17.38 -12.08
CA LYS A 217 -0.67 17.91 -11.94
C LYS A 217 0.08 17.19 -10.80
N ALA A 218 -0.59 16.97 -9.67
CA ALA A 218 -0.01 16.28 -8.53
C ALA A 218 0.35 14.82 -8.85
N ILE A 219 -0.57 14.08 -9.50
CA ILE A 219 -0.31 12.69 -9.93
C ILE A 219 0.85 12.65 -10.91
N LYS A 220 0.84 13.50 -11.97
CA LYS A 220 1.91 13.54 -12.97
C LYS A 220 3.27 13.83 -12.34
N ALA A 221 3.34 14.79 -11.41
CA ALA A 221 4.58 15.12 -10.72
C ALA A 221 5.08 13.94 -9.87
N LEU A 222 4.20 13.29 -9.10
CA LEU A 222 4.56 12.12 -8.31
C LEU A 222 5.05 10.98 -9.22
N THR A 223 4.32 10.68 -10.29
CA THR A 223 4.73 9.66 -11.28
C THR A 223 6.12 9.97 -11.86
N ASN A 224 6.36 11.21 -12.28
CA ASN A 224 7.66 11.62 -12.81
C ASN A 224 8.78 11.45 -11.77
N THR A 225 8.52 11.78 -10.51
CA THR A 225 9.50 11.62 -9.42
C THR A 225 9.89 10.15 -9.25
N LEU A 226 8.92 9.23 -9.25
CA LEU A 226 9.16 7.81 -9.05
C LEU A 226 9.75 7.10 -10.29
N SER A 227 9.57 7.67 -11.50
CA SER A 227 10.09 7.12 -12.77
C SER A 227 11.40 7.76 -13.23
N THR A 228 12.05 8.59 -12.42
CA THR A 228 13.33 9.19 -12.82
C THR A 228 14.40 8.11 -13.08
N PRO A 229 15.34 8.34 -14.03
CA PRO A 229 16.46 7.40 -14.24
C PRO A 229 17.25 7.10 -12.97
N LYS A 230 17.36 8.07 -12.06
CA LYS A 230 17.99 7.88 -10.75
C LYS A 230 17.19 6.91 -9.89
N ALA A 231 15.88 7.09 -9.78
CA ALA A 231 15.00 6.21 -9.00
C ALA A 231 15.01 4.78 -9.55
N GLN A 232 15.01 4.62 -10.88
CA GLN A 232 15.08 3.32 -11.55
C GLN A 232 16.42 2.61 -11.36
N ARG A 233 17.53 3.34 -11.22
CA ARG A 233 18.85 2.74 -10.95
C ARG A 233 19.03 2.31 -9.50
N ILE A 234 18.43 3.05 -8.56
CA ILE A 234 18.53 2.73 -7.12
C ILE A 234 17.71 1.47 -6.78
N ASN A 235 16.51 1.36 -7.35
CA ASN A 235 15.67 0.18 -7.20
C ASN A 235 15.01 -0.13 -8.55
N SER A 236 15.16 -1.37 -9.01
CA SER A 236 14.64 -1.83 -10.29
C SER A 236 13.19 -2.35 -10.23
N ASP A 237 12.62 -2.42 -9.03
CA ASP A 237 11.28 -2.95 -8.81
C ASP A 237 10.18 -1.93 -9.10
N ASP A 238 8.94 -2.39 -9.15
CA ASP A 238 7.76 -1.55 -9.27
C ASP A 238 7.67 -0.58 -8.08
N LYS A 239 7.10 0.59 -8.30
CA LYS A 239 7.04 1.65 -7.29
C LYS A 239 5.64 2.18 -7.17
N THR A 240 4.99 1.90 -6.06
CA THR A 240 3.66 2.41 -5.75
C THR A 240 3.67 3.29 -4.51
N MET A 241 3.05 4.46 -4.63
CA MET A 241 2.84 5.36 -3.49
C MET A 241 1.41 5.86 -3.45
N VAL A 242 0.81 5.77 -2.27
CA VAL A 242 -0.45 6.45 -1.93
C VAL A 242 -0.15 7.49 -0.87
N TRP A 243 -0.36 8.75 -1.19
CA TRP A 243 -0.25 9.90 -0.29
C TRP A 243 -1.63 10.40 0.10
N ILE A 244 -1.84 10.63 1.38
CA ILE A 244 -3.12 11.04 1.95
C ILE A 244 -2.90 12.23 2.87
N LYS A 245 -3.44 13.40 2.51
CA LYS A 245 -3.58 14.52 3.43
C LYS A 245 -4.81 14.27 4.29
N VAL A 246 -4.61 14.18 5.59
CA VAL A 246 -5.66 14.15 6.60
C VAL A 246 -5.75 15.50 7.32
N ASN A 247 -6.77 15.72 8.08
CA ASN A 247 -7.07 17.08 8.64
C ASN A 247 -6.23 17.40 9.84
#